data_3e7984fed06e138038f0039a4535970c
#
_entry.id   3e7984fed06e138038f0039a4535970c
#
_cell.length_a   1.000
_cell.length_b   1.000
_cell.length_c   1.000
_cell.angle_alpha   90.00
_cell.angle_beta   90.00
_cell.angle_gamma   90.00
#
_symmetry.space_group_name_H-M   'P 1'
#
loop_
_entity.id
_entity.type
_entity.pdbx_description
1 polymer ?
#
loop_
_entity_poly.entity_id
_entity_poly.type
_entity_poly.pdbx_seq_one_letter_code
_entity_poly.pdbx_strand_id
1 'polypeptide(L)' 'MAVKVISGDNPLTVSEVAKEAGIVNAEEYVDATTLQTDEDIANAIAKYTVFGRVTPGQKRQFVQALKAQGKTVAM' A
#
# COMPACT_ATOMS: atom_id res chain seq x y z
N MET A 1 -8.13 8.52 -10.78
CA MET A 1 -7.27 7.32 -10.88
C MET A 1 -6.78 6.96 -9.47
N ALA A 2 -6.97 5.71 -9.06
CA ALA A 2 -6.56 5.29 -7.72
C ALA A 2 -5.08 4.84 -7.75
N VAL A 3 -4.23 5.53 -7.01
CA VAL A 3 -2.81 5.19 -6.89
C VAL A 3 -2.56 4.63 -5.49
N LYS A 4 -1.89 3.50 -5.42
CA LYS A 4 -1.48 2.89 -4.16
C LYS A 4 0.04 2.95 -4.05
N VAL A 5 0.54 3.26 -2.86
CA VAL A 5 1.97 3.37 -2.59
C VAL A 5 2.42 2.19 -1.76
N ILE A 6 3.44 1.48 -2.23
CA ILE A 6 4.00 0.31 -1.54
C ILE A 6 5.47 0.58 -1.27
N SER A 7 5.89 0.51 -0.01
CA SER A 7 7.27 0.79 0.38
C SER A 7 7.72 -0.11 1.53
N GLY A 8 9.01 -0.33 1.62
CA GLY A 8 9.61 -1.02 2.76
C GLY A 8 9.89 -0.10 3.95
N ASP A 9 9.70 1.19 3.79
CA ASP A 9 9.97 2.18 4.83
C ASP A 9 8.81 2.29 5.82
N ASN A 10 9.02 3.10 6.86
CA ASN A 10 8.00 3.35 7.87
C ASN A 10 6.73 3.93 7.22
N PRO A 11 5.55 3.35 7.49
CA PRO A 11 4.31 3.81 6.85
C PRO A 11 3.98 5.28 7.10
N LEU A 12 4.30 5.80 8.28
CA LEU A 12 4.07 7.21 8.58
C LEU A 12 4.92 8.11 7.69
N THR A 13 6.20 7.79 7.53
CA THR A 13 7.11 8.53 6.66
C THR A 13 6.64 8.47 5.20
N VAL A 14 6.27 7.29 4.75
CA VAL A 14 5.78 7.09 3.38
C VAL A 14 4.49 7.89 3.15
N SER A 15 3.59 7.89 4.14
CA SER A 15 2.35 8.67 4.08
C SER A 15 2.63 10.17 3.92
N GLU A 16 3.59 10.70 4.68
CA GLU A 16 3.95 12.12 4.58
C GLU A 16 4.52 12.47 3.21
N VAL A 17 5.40 11.64 2.68
CA VAL A 17 5.96 11.83 1.34
C VAL A 17 4.84 11.75 0.28
N ALA A 18 3.93 10.81 0.43
CA ALA A 18 2.81 10.65 -0.49
C ALA A 18 1.89 11.88 -0.47
N LYS A 19 1.66 12.47 0.70
CA LYS A 19 0.88 13.70 0.82
C LYS A 19 1.54 14.86 0.07
N GLU A 20 2.86 14.99 0.21
CA GLU A 20 3.61 16.02 -0.51
C GLU A 20 3.56 15.81 -2.01
N ALA A 21 3.49 14.56 -2.46
CA ALA A 21 3.35 14.24 -3.87
C ALA A 21 1.94 14.47 -4.42
N GLY A 22 1.00 14.84 -3.56
CA GLY A 22 -0.38 15.11 -3.96
C GLY A 22 -1.25 13.88 -4.14
N ILE A 23 -0.87 12.77 -3.50
CA ILE A 23 -1.65 11.53 -3.58
C ILE A 23 -2.91 11.65 -2.71
N VAL A 24 -4.06 11.38 -3.31
CA VAL A 24 -5.35 11.44 -2.62
C VAL A 24 -5.41 10.34 -1.55
N ASN A 25 -5.92 10.70 -0.36
CA ASN A 25 -6.05 9.79 0.77
C ASN A 25 -4.72 9.21 1.27
N ALA A 26 -3.63 9.95 1.09
CA ALA A 26 -2.31 9.51 1.56
C ALA A 26 -2.24 9.36 3.08
N GLU A 27 -3.16 9.96 3.82
CA GLU A 27 -3.30 9.77 5.27
C GLU A 27 -3.82 8.39 5.65
N GLU A 28 -4.42 7.67 4.71
CA GLU A 28 -4.89 6.30 4.91
C GLU A 28 -3.72 5.33 4.71
N TYR A 29 -2.94 5.11 5.75
CA TYR A 29 -1.79 4.22 5.70
C TYR A 29 -1.91 3.05 6.65
N VAL A 30 -1.19 1.98 6.35
CA VAL A 30 -1.18 0.76 7.18
C VAL A 30 0.22 0.17 7.19
N ASP A 31 0.59 -0.45 8.33
CA ASP A 31 1.82 -1.21 8.46
C ASP A 31 1.59 -2.62 7.93
N ALA A 32 2.32 -3.00 6.89
CA ALA A 32 2.15 -4.30 6.25
C ALA A 32 2.53 -5.48 7.16
N THR A 33 3.29 -5.23 8.23
CA THR A 33 3.63 -6.29 9.19
C THR A 33 2.41 -6.78 9.96
N THR A 34 1.31 -6.02 9.98
CA THR A 34 0.05 -6.42 10.61
C THR A 34 -0.81 -7.28 9.69
N LEU A 35 -0.44 -7.38 8.42
CA LEU A 35 -1.18 -8.13 7.40
C LEU A 35 -0.54 -9.51 7.23
N GLN A 36 -1.23 -10.57 7.63
CA GLN A 36 -0.67 -11.91 7.66
C GLN A 36 -1.22 -12.83 6.58
N THR A 37 -2.41 -12.56 6.06
CA THR A 37 -3.07 -13.40 5.06
C THR A 37 -3.34 -12.63 3.78
N ASP A 38 -3.58 -13.36 2.68
CA ASP A 38 -3.97 -12.75 1.42
C ASP A 38 -5.27 -11.96 1.56
N GLU A 39 -6.19 -12.46 2.38
CA GLU A 39 -7.46 -11.77 2.66
C GLU A 39 -7.20 -10.43 3.37
N ASP A 40 -6.31 -10.42 4.35
CA ASP A 40 -5.93 -9.18 5.04
C ASP A 40 -5.35 -8.17 4.06
N ILE A 41 -4.49 -8.63 3.15
CA ILE A 41 -3.89 -7.79 2.13
C ILE A 41 -4.95 -7.24 1.19
N ALA A 42 -5.86 -8.07 0.72
CA ALA A 42 -6.93 -7.63 -0.19
C ALA A 42 -7.83 -6.59 0.48
N ASN A 43 -8.19 -6.80 1.73
CA ASN A 43 -8.99 -5.84 2.51
C ASN A 43 -8.25 -4.53 2.71
N ALA A 44 -6.96 -4.60 3.02
CA ALA A 44 -6.13 -3.40 3.20
C ALA A 44 -6.00 -2.60 1.91
N ILE A 45 -5.84 -3.28 0.78
CA ILE A 45 -5.76 -2.63 -0.53
C ILE A 45 -7.05 -1.85 -0.83
N ALA A 46 -8.19 -2.38 -0.43
CA ALA A 46 -9.47 -1.69 -0.63
C ALA A 46 -9.63 -0.48 0.30
N LYS A 47 -9.01 -0.52 1.48
CA LYS A 47 -9.22 0.48 2.53
C LYS A 47 -8.12 1.53 2.61
N TYR A 48 -6.87 1.13 2.43
CA TYR A 48 -5.71 2.02 2.61
C TYR A 48 -5.08 2.40 1.28
N THR A 49 -4.39 3.53 1.27
CA THR A 49 -3.70 4.05 0.09
C THR A 49 -2.20 3.82 0.18
N VAL A 50 -1.64 3.89 1.38
CA VAL A 50 -0.20 3.78 1.62
C VAL A 50 0.10 2.54 2.45
N PHE A 51 1.10 1.76 2.02
CA PHE A 51 1.52 0.55 2.69
C PHE A 51 3.01 0.65 3.02
N GLY A 52 3.33 0.62 4.30
CA GLY A 52 4.70 0.69 4.78
C GLY A 52 5.20 -0.63 5.32
N ARG A 53 6.51 -0.77 5.48
CA ARG A 53 7.19 -1.96 5.99
C ARG A 53 6.84 -3.23 5.24
N VAL A 54 6.64 -3.10 3.94
CA VAL A 54 6.32 -4.22 3.07
C VAL A 54 7.57 -5.06 2.83
N THR A 55 7.50 -6.36 3.10
CA THR A 55 8.60 -7.29 2.82
C THR A 55 8.62 -7.63 1.32
N PRO A 56 9.75 -8.13 0.78
CA PRO A 56 9.81 -8.54 -0.62
C PRO A 56 8.75 -9.59 -0.99
N GLY A 57 8.44 -10.51 -0.08
CA GLY A 57 7.38 -11.50 -0.30
C GLY A 57 6.00 -10.87 -0.37
N GLN A 58 5.71 -9.96 0.56
CA GLN A 58 4.46 -9.23 0.57
C GLN A 58 4.32 -8.33 -0.66
N LYS A 59 5.42 -7.74 -1.12
CA LYS A 59 5.41 -6.88 -2.30
C LYS A 59 4.83 -7.59 -3.51
N ARG A 60 5.19 -8.86 -3.72
CA ARG A 60 4.62 -9.66 -4.79
C ARG A 60 3.12 -9.84 -4.63
N GLN A 61 2.68 -10.14 -3.41
CA GLN A 61 1.26 -10.30 -3.10
C GLN A 61 0.48 -9.01 -3.37
N PHE A 62 1.02 -7.88 -2.94
CA PHE A 62 0.40 -6.58 -3.19
C PHE A 62 0.29 -6.26 -4.68
N VAL A 63 1.36 -6.48 -5.43
CA VAL A 63 1.38 -6.21 -6.86
C VAL A 63 0.35 -7.07 -7.59
N GLN A 64 0.28 -8.36 -7.27
CA GLN A 64 -0.69 -9.27 -7.89
C GLN A 64 -2.12 -8.87 -7.55
N ALA A 65 -2.39 -8.55 -6.29
CA ALA A 65 -3.72 -8.15 -5.86
C ALA A 65 -4.15 -6.83 -6.52
N LEU A 66 -3.24 -5.88 -6.65
CA LEU A 66 -3.52 -4.60 -7.29
C LEU A 66 -3.79 -4.77 -8.79
N LYS A 67 -3.02 -5.63 -9.46
CA LYS A 67 -3.26 -5.94 -10.86
C LYS A 67 -4.62 -6.60 -11.06
N ALA A 68 -4.99 -7.52 -10.18
CA ALA A 68 -6.29 -8.18 -10.24
C ALA A 68 -7.45 -7.20 -10.07
N GLN A 69 -7.23 -6.13 -9.31
CA GLN A 69 -8.23 -5.09 -9.10
C GLN A 69 -8.14 -3.94 -10.11
N GLY A 70 -7.17 -3.99 -11.03
CA GLY A 70 -6.98 -2.94 -12.03
C GLY A 70 -6.45 -1.63 -11.48
N LYS A 71 -5.73 -1.66 -10.38
CA LYS A 71 -5.22 -0.44 -9.73
C LYS A 71 -3.78 -0.15 -10.13
N THR A 72 -3.40 1.13 -10.06
CA THR A 72 -2.03 1.58 -10.35
C THR A 72 -1.16 1.43 -9.11
N VAL A 73 0.05 0.93 -9.30
CA VAL A 73 1.04 0.73 -8.23
C VAL A 73 2.15 1.76 -8.37
N ALA A 74 2.43 2.50 -7.30
CA ALA A 74 3.58 3.39 -7.20
C ALA A 74 4.58 2.80 -6.20
N MET A 75 5.82 2.64 -6.62
CA MET A 75 6.88 2.08 -5.78
C MET A 75 8.09 3.01 -5.70
#